data_931bad142cc0d05d0866cb53e828dfef
#
_entry.id   931bad142cc0d05d0866cb53e828dfef
#
_cell.length_a   1.000
_cell.length_b   1.000
_cell.length_c   1.000
_cell.angle_alpha   90.00
_cell.angle_beta   90.00
_cell.angle_gamma   90.00
#
_symmetry.space_group_name_H-M   'P 1'
#
loop_
_entity.id
_entity.type
_entity.pdbx_description
1 polymer ?
#
loop_
_entity_poly.entity_id
_entity_poly.type
_entity_poly.pdbx_seq_one_letter_code
_entity_poly.pdbx_strand_id
1 'polypeptide(L)'
;MATGAFFAALNYRLWVKAGTTTSTVPTSSSGMVEVLSLTNAGIQGSSDTTDVLDYGSTQGFKASLVTGQSYTIPCSMNLSVVDEGYLTLKNAALNSSSGTLVEWYRETPVTDGSSDDPEVHAGLAFVTDFSEDIQAGNVATVSFTLTGYGAYEFTAQAAPTP
;
A
#
# COMPACT_ATOMS: atom_id res chain seq x y z
N MET A 1 25.28 19.36 2.71
CA MET A 1 23.80 19.41 2.92
C MET A 1 23.17 18.44 1.94
N ALA A 2 22.46 17.45 2.41
CA ALA A 2 21.66 16.62 1.53
C ALA A 2 20.52 17.47 0.97
N THR A 3 20.53 17.71 -0.33
CA THR A 3 19.44 18.39 -1.02
C THR A 3 18.30 17.38 -1.08
N GLY A 4 17.20 17.63 -0.37
CA GLY A 4 16.02 16.79 -0.46
C GLY A 4 15.54 16.75 -1.92
N ALA A 5 15.57 15.59 -2.53
CA ALA A 5 15.05 15.41 -3.87
C ALA A 5 13.52 15.28 -3.79
N PHE A 6 12.82 16.24 -4.39
CA PHE A 6 11.38 16.13 -4.61
C PHE A 6 11.15 15.40 -5.93
N PHE A 7 10.24 14.46 -5.94
CA PHE A 7 9.88 13.71 -7.15
C PHE A 7 8.39 13.79 -7.43
N ALA A 8 8.06 13.75 -8.72
CA ALA A 8 6.68 13.67 -9.14
C ALA A 8 6.13 12.26 -8.87
N ALA A 9 4.95 12.17 -8.29
CA ALA A 9 4.28 10.90 -7.98
C ALA A 9 3.90 10.07 -9.24
N LEU A 10 4.24 10.54 -10.43
CA LEU A 10 3.91 9.92 -11.72
C LEU A 10 4.57 8.56 -11.96
N ASN A 11 5.60 8.20 -11.22
CA ASN A 11 6.41 6.99 -11.45
C ASN A 11 6.26 5.93 -10.37
N TYR A 12 5.29 6.07 -9.47
CA TYR A 12 4.96 4.99 -8.54
C TYR A 12 4.36 3.80 -9.29
N ARG A 13 4.82 2.63 -8.95
CA ARG A 13 4.32 1.37 -9.51
C ARG A 13 3.76 0.50 -8.41
N LEU A 14 2.61 -0.07 -8.66
CA LEU A 14 1.93 -1.02 -7.78
C LEU A 14 1.69 -2.31 -8.56
N TRP A 15 2.16 -3.41 -8.01
CA TRP A 15 1.85 -4.75 -8.50
C TRP A 15 0.96 -5.48 -7.51
N VAL A 16 0.08 -6.28 -8.01
CA VAL A 16 -0.85 -7.07 -7.22
C VAL A 16 -0.93 -8.50 -7.73
N LYS A 17 -1.28 -9.41 -6.84
CA LYS A 17 -1.53 -10.80 -7.15
C LYS A 17 -2.59 -11.33 -6.19
N ALA A 18 -3.46 -12.21 -6.67
CA ALA A 18 -4.40 -12.90 -5.78
C ALA A 18 -3.65 -13.69 -4.72
N GLY A 19 -3.99 -13.48 -3.46
CA GLY A 19 -3.38 -14.11 -2.30
C GLY A 19 -4.35 -15.02 -1.55
N THR A 20 -3.79 -15.74 -0.61
CA THR A 20 -4.53 -16.58 0.36
C THR A 20 -4.02 -16.28 1.76
N THR A 21 -4.71 -16.77 2.78
CA THR A 21 -4.29 -16.61 4.18
C THR A 21 -2.95 -17.29 4.52
N THR A 22 -2.45 -18.12 3.61
CA THR A 22 -1.13 -18.77 3.72
C THR A 22 -0.05 -18.11 2.87
N SER A 23 -0.42 -17.05 2.11
CA SER A 23 0.56 -16.26 1.35
C SER A 23 1.56 -15.59 2.29
N THR A 24 2.79 -15.43 1.80
CA THR A 24 3.84 -14.67 2.47
C THR A 24 3.98 -13.30 1.81
N VAL A 25 4.57 -12.35 2.53
CA VAL A 25 4.87 -11.03 1.97
C VAL A 25 5.77 -11.18 0.74
N PRO A 26 5.41 -10.61 -0.42
CA PRO A 26 6.21 -10.73 -1.62
C PRO A 26 7.54 -9.98 -1.48
N THR A 27 8.63 -10.63 -1.91
CA THR A 27 9.98 -10.05 -1.90
C THR A 27 10.37 -9.42 -3.24
N SER A 28 9.55 -9.62 -4.26
CA SER A 28 9.74 -9.04 -5.60
C SER A 28 8.40 -8.95 -6.33
N SER A 29 8.34 -8.17 -7.39
CA SER A 29 7.18 -8.08 -8.29
C SER A 29 7.04 -9.26 -9.26
N SER A 30 7.94 -10.25 -9.20
CA SER A 30 7.92 -11.41 -10.10
C SER A 30 6.63 -12.22 -9.94
N GLY A 31 5.96 -12.50 -11.06
CA GLY A 31 4.68 -13.23 -11.08
C GLY A 31 3.47 -12.42 -10.61
N MET A 32 3.64 -11.12 -10.40
CA MET A 32 2.57 -10.18 -10.09
C MET A 32 2.16 -9.39 -11.33
N VAL A 33 0.99 -8.79 -11.31
CA VAL A 33 0.50 -7.92 -12.38
C VAL A 33 0.53 -6.46 -11.94
N GLU A 34 0.97 -5.58 -12.82
CA GLU A 34 1.03 -4.15 -12.55
C GLU A 34 -0.37 -3.54 -12.67
N VAL A 35 -0.71 -2.65 -11.74
CA VAL A 35 -1.90 -1.82 -11.80
C VAL A 35 -1.58 -0.58 -12.64
N LEU A 36 -2.14 -0.54 -13.84
CA LEU A 36 -1.91 0.55 -14.78
C LEU A 36 -2.75 1.78 -14.45
N SER A 37 -2.32 2.94 -14.92
CA SER A 37 -3.06 4.21 -14.76
C SER A 37 -3.38 4.60 -13.32
N LEU A 38 -2.54 4.17 -12.38
CA LEU A 38 -2.66 4.51 -10.96
C LEU A 38 -2.46 6.02 -10.76
N THR A 39 -3.37 6.65 -10.02
CA THR A 39 -3.31 8.08 -9.70
C THR A 39 -3.00 8.36 -8.24
N ASN A 40 -3.25 7.40 -7.35
CA ASN A 40 -2.95 7.51 -5.93
C ASN A 40 -2.70 6.12 -5.32
N ALA A 41 -1.70 6.00 -4.47
CA ALA A 41 -1.40 4.80 -3.67
C ALA A 41 -0.56 5.15 -2.43
N GLY A 42 -1.00 6.12 -1.64
CA GLY A 42 -0.29 6.55 -0.43
C GLY A 42 -0.58 5.63 0.75
N ILE A 43 0.46 5.18 1.46
CA ILE A 43 0.31 4.34 2.65
C ILE A 43 -0.03 5.20 3.86
N GLN A 44 -1.02 4.77 4.62
CA GLN A 44 -1.43 5.37 5.88
C GLN A 44 -1.29 4.34 7.01
N GLY A 45 -0.47 4.67 8.01
CA GLY A 45 -0.32 3.87 9.23
C GLY A 45 -1.23 4.39 10.34
N SER A 46 -1.72 3.47 11.17
CA SER A 46 -2.47 3.78 12.39
C SER A 46 -1.96 2.92 13.53
N SER A 47 -1.96 3.48 14.72
CA SER A 47 -1.56 2.79 15.94
C SER A 47 -2.67 2.91 16.98
N ASP A 48 -3.03 1.78 17.56
CA ASP A 48 -3.91 1.73 18.72
C ASP A 48 -3.09 1.90 19.98
N THR A 49 -3.53 2.76 20.88
CA THR A 49 -2.86 3.04 22.15
C THR A 49 -3.79 2.81 23.33
N THR A 50 -3.23 2.31 24.40
CA THR A 50 -3.91 2.19 25.68
C THR A 50 -3.16 2.99 26.74
N ASP A 51 -3.88 3.81 27.48
CA ASP A 51 -3.31 4.53 28.62
C ASP A 51 -3.05 3.58 29.79
N VAL A 52 -1.83 3.57 30.27
CA VAL A 52 -1.45 2.84 31.47
C VAL A 52 -1.29 3.81 32.61
N LEU A 53 -2.12 3.62 33.65
CA LEU A 53 -1.98 4.34 34.91
C LEU A 53 -1.06 3.54 35.81
N ASP A 54 0.11 4.06 36.08
CA ASP A 54 1.02 3.49 37.09
C ASP A 54 0.79 4.20 38.44
N TYR A 55 0.60 3.43 39.50
CA TYR A 55 0.46 3.93 40.87
C TYR A 55 1.71 4.67 41.38
N GLY A 56 2.85 4.52 40.68
CA GLY A 56 4.10 5.21 40.97
C GLY A 56 4.31 6.53 40.23
N SER A 57 3.39 6.92 39.32
CA SER A 57 3.54 8.17 38.58
C SER A 57 3.25 9.36 39.48
N THR A 58 4.28 10.02 39.97
CA THR A 58 4.22 11.34 40.55
C THR A 58 3.85 12.36 39.48
N GLN A 59 2.76 13.15 39.71
CA GLN A 59 2.32 14.29 38.89
C GLN A 59 1.25 14.01 37.82
N GLY A 60 0.57 12.87 37.82
CA GLY A 60 -0.63 12.66 36.99
C GLY A 60 -0.36 12.50 35.49
N PHE A 61 0.87 12.23 35.10
CA PHE A 61 1.19 11.88 33.70
C PHE A 61 0.80 10.42 33.41
N LYS A 62 0.09 10.22 32.32
CA LYS A 62 -0.26 8.88 31.82
C LYS A 62 0.81 8.43 30.85
N ALA A 63 1.19 7.17 30.93
CA ALA A 63 1.97 6.49 29.91
C ALA A 63 1.03 5.85 28.91
N SER A 64 1.24 6.08 27.60
CA SER A 64 0.49 5.41 26.55
C SER A 64 1.32 4.26 25.98
N LEU A 65 0.74 3.07 25.93
CA LEU A 65 1.32 1.88 25.34
C LEU A 65 0.67 1.60 23.97
N VAL A 66 1.48 1.40 22.93
CA VAL A 66 0.98 0.97 21.62
C VAL A 66 0.59 -0.50 21.73
N THR A 67 -0.69 -0.79 21.50
CA THR A 67 -1.27 -2.14 21.59
C THR A 67 -1.47 -2.81 20.25
N GLY A 68 -1.51 -2.04 19.16
CA GLY A 68 -1.66 -2.55 17.82
C GLY A 68 -1.20 -1.54 16.78
N GLN A 69 -0.86 -2.05 15.61
CA GLN A 69 -0.56 -1.24 14.44
C GLN A 69 -1.30 -1.80 13.24
N SER A 70 -1.83 -0.91 12.41
CA SER A 70 -2.51 -1.25 11.18
C SER A 70 -2.09 -0.30 10.08
N TYR A 71 -2.33 -0.68 8.84
CA TYR A 71 -2.10 0.20 7.70
C TYR A 71 -3.21 0.06 6.67
N THR A 72 -3.41 1.13 5.92
CA THR A 72 -4.28 1.17 4.76
C THR A 72 -3.60 1.89 3.62
N ILE A 73 -3.97 1.54 2.39
CA ILE A 73 -3.49 2.22 1.19
C ILE A 73 -4.73 2.60 0.38
N PRO A 74 -5.24 3.83 0.54
CA PRO A 74 -6.27 4.33 -0.35
C PRO A 74 -5.69 4.53 -1.73
N CYS A 75 -6.30 3.90 -2.72
CA CYS A 75 -5.85 3.91 -4.10
C CYS A 75 -6.92 4.47 -5.02
N SER A 76 -6.48 5.13 -6.08
CA SER A 76 -7.31 5.58 -7.18
C SER A 76 -6.60 5.33 -8.50
N MET A 77 -7.36 4.97 -9.52
CA MET A 77 -6.86 4.73 -10.86
C MET A 77 -7.88 5.15 -11.92
N ASN A 78 -7.42 5.42 -13.13
CA ASN A 78 -8.31 5.54 -14.27
C ASN A 78 -8.73 4.15 -14.72
N LEU A 79 -10.02 3.98 -15.02
CA LEU A 79 -10.57 2.68 -15.40
C LEU A 79 -9.99 2.21 -16.74
N SER A 80 -9.41 1.02 -16.73
CA SER A 80 -9.05 0.27 -17.93
C SER A 80 -9.53 -1.17 -17.77
N VAL A 81 -10.54 -1.55 -18.52
CA VAL A 81 -11.17 -2.88 -18.41
C VAL A 81 -10.27 -4.03 -18.90
N VAL A 82 -9.18 -3.72 -19.58
CA VAL A 82 -8.19 -4.69 -20.07
C VAL A 82 -6.97 -4.79 -19.12
N ASP A 83 -6.94 -4.01 -18.07
CA ASP A 83 -5.86 -4.03 -17.07
C ASP A 83 -6.03 -5.24 -16.16
N GLU A 84 -5.07 -6.17 -16.20
CA GLU A 84 -5.08 -7.38 -15.36
C GLU A 84 -4.98 -7.05 -13.87
N GLY A 85 -4.28 -5.97 -13.51
CA GLY A 85 -4.20 -5.47 -12.14
C GLY A 85 -5.57 -5.04 -11.63
N TYR A 86 -6.30 -4.26 -12.43
CA TYR A 86 -7.68 -3.89 -12.13
C TYR A 86 -8.60 -5.11 -11.98
N LEU A 87 -8.51 -6.09 -12.91
CA LEU A 87 -9.32 -7.30 -12.84
C LEU A 87 -9.03 -8.11 -11.58
N THR A 88 -7.77 -8.22 -11.17
CA THR A 88 -7.35 -8.90 -9.94
C THR A 88 -7.96 -8.23 -8.71
N LEU A 89 -7.89 -6.91 -8.63
CA LEU A 89 -8.46 -6.13 -7.53
C LEU A 89 -9.99 -6.22 -7.48
N LYS A 90 -10.65 -6.13 -8.62
CA LYS A 90 -12.11 -6.26 -8.74
C LYS A 90 -12.58 -7.66 -8.30
N ASN A 91 -11.90 -8.71 -8.72
CA ASN A 91 -12.21 -10.07 -8.32
C ASN A 91 -12.02 -10.27 -6.81
N ALA A 92 -10.95 -9.72 -6.24
CA ALA A 92 -10.71 -9.78 -4.80
C ALA A 92 -11.79 -9.03 -4.01
N ALA A 93 -12.27 -7.90 -4.52
CA ALA A 93 -13.26 -7.07 -3.84
C ALA A 93 -14.69 -7.63 -3.94
N LEU A 94 -15.07 -8.18 -5.10
CA LEU A 94 -16.46 -8.50 -5.43
C LEU A 94 -16.75 -10.01 -5.54
N ASN A 95 -15.72 -10.84 -5.68
CA ASN A 95 -15.87 -12.28 -5.85
C ASN A 95 -15.39 -13.03 -4.60
N SER A 96 -16.30 -13.26 -3.67
CA SER A 96 -16.01 -13.94 -2.39
C SER A 96 -15.51 -15.38 -2.54
N SER A 97 -15.72 -16.02 -3.69
CA SER A 97 -15.27 -17.41 -3.95
C SER A 97 -13.77 -17.48 -4.29
N SER A 98 -13.16 -16.40 -4.73
CA SER A 98 -11.72 -16.33 -5.09
C SER A 98 -10.83 -15.86 -3.95
N GLY A 99 -11.41 -15.54 -2.79
CA GLY A 99 -10.70 -14.89 -1.69
C GLY A 99 -10.56 -13.39 -1.91
N THR A 100 -10.53 -12.66 -0.80
CA THR A 100 -10.47 -11.19 -0.79
C THR A 100 -9.07 -10.66 -0.51
N LEU A 101 -8.10 -11.56 -0.25
CA LEU A 101 -6.72 -11.21 0.06
C LEU A 101 -5.91 -11.05 -1.23
N VAL A 102 -5.11 -10.00 -1.27
CA VAL A 102 -4.14 -9.76 -2.34
C VAL A 102 -2.74 -9.59 -1.76
N GLU A 103 -1.77 -10.11 -2.47
CA GLU A 103 -0.36 -9.75 -2.30
C GLU A 103 -0.13 -8.44 -3.05
N TRP A 104 0.53 -7.48 -2.44
CA TRP A 104 0.83 -6.21 -3.07
C TRP A 104 2.31 -5.86 -2.93
N TYR A 105 2.83 -5.18 -3.94
CA TYR A 105 4.23 -4.74 -4.00
C TYR A 105 4.27 -3.36 -4.66
N ARG A 106 4.81 -2.36 -3.97
CA ARG A 106 4.88 -0.99 -4.46
C ARG A 106 6.32 -0.51 -4.51
N GLU A 107 6.73 0.00 -5.64
CA GLU A 107 8.00 0.65 -5.84
C GLU A 107 7.83 2.17 -5.94
N THR A 108 8.74 2.88 -5.28
CA THR A 108 8.93 4.32 -5.42
C THR A 108 10.00 4.56 -6.49
N PRO A 109 9.86 5.57 -7.35
CA PRO A 109 10.88 5.86 -8.34
C PRO A 109 12.21 6.24 -7.67
N VAL A 110 13.31 5.79 -8.25
CA VAL A 110 14.66 6.21 -7.84
C VAL A 110 14.84 7.70 -8.13
N THR A 111 15.21 8.49 -7.13
CA THR A 111 15.17 9.96 -7.21
C THR A 111 16.52 10.61 -7.50
N ASP A 112 17.62 9.93 -7.25
CA ASP A 112 18.97 10.51 -7.35
C ASP A 112 19.81 9.97 -8.50
N GLY A 113 19.28 9.00 -9.26
CA GLY A 113 19.97 8.38 -10.40
C GLY A 113 21.23 7.59 -10.04
N SER A 114 21.51 7.41 -8.75
CA SER A 114 22.74 6.80 -8.25
C SER A 114 22.55 5.36 -7.76
N SER A 115 21.32 4.91 -7.57
CA SER A 115 21.00 3.56 -7.12
C SER A 115 19.90 2.96 -8.00
N ASP A 116 20.09 1.70 -8.38
CA ASP A 116 19.07 0.91 -9.07
C ASP A 116 18.06 0.30 -8.08
N ASP A 117 18.25 0.50 -6.77
CA ASP A 117 17.41 -0.05 -5.72
C ASP A 117 16.37 0.97 -5.25
N PRO A 118 15.12 0.89 -5.72
CA PRO A 118 14.04 1.78 -5.29
C PRO A 118 13.64 1.51 -3.84
N GLU A 119 12.97 2.48 -3.23
CA GLU A 119 12.23 2.22 -2.00
C GLU A 119 11.06 1.28 -2.30
N VAL A 120 10.94 0.22 -1.52
CA VAL A 120 9.94 -0.84 -1.72
C VAL A 120 9.09 -1.01 -0.48
N HIS A 121 7.80 -1.12 -0.70
CA HIS A 121 6.83 -1.56 0.29
C HIS A 121 6.08 -2.78 -0.24
N ALA A 122 5.93 -3.79 0.58
CA ALA A 122 5.23 -5.01 0.21
C ALA A 122 4.44 -5.59 1.39
N GLY A 123 3.35 -6.25 1.11
CA GLY A 123 2.52 -6.84 2.15
C GLY A 123 1.34 -7.63 1.62
N LEU A 124 0.48 -8.00 2.54
CA LEU A 124 -0.80 -8.64 2.28
C LEU A 124 -1.92 -7.68 2.68
N ALA A 125 -2.98 -7.62 1.90
CA ALA A 125 -4.11 -6.75 2.19
C ALA A 125 -5.43 -7.31 1.67
N PHE A 126 -6.51 -6.90 2.31
CA PHE A 126 -7.87 -7.05 1.75
C PHE A 126 -8.18 -5.84 0.88
N VAL A 127 -8.92 -6.07 -0.20
CA VAL A 127 -9.47 -4.99 -1.01
C VAL A 127 -10.82 -4.59 -0.43
N THR A 128 -10.90 -3.37 0.06
CA THR A 128 -12.12 -2.80 0.65
C THR A 128 -12.54 -1.52 -0.08
N ASP A 129 -13.76 -1.07 0.15
CA ASP A 129 -14.27 0.21 -0.40
C ASP A 129 -14.10 0.34 -1.93
N PHE A 130 -14.24 -0.77 -2.65
CA PHE A 130 -14.11 -0.77 -4.10
C PHE A 130 -15.31 -0.07 -4.74
N SER A 131 -15.06 0.97 -5.50
CA SER A 131 -16.09 1.70 -6.23
C SER A 131 -15.61 2.15 -7.61
N GLU A 132 -16.53 2.15 -8.56
CA GLU A 132 -16.33 2.67 -9.91
C GLU A 132 -17.17 3.92 -10.08
N ASP A 133 -16.59 4.98 -10.62
CA ASP A 133 -17.30 6.19 -11.04
C ASP A 133 -17.28 6.29 -12.56
N ILE A 134 -18.44 6.01 -13.16
CA ILE A 134 -18.63 5.96 -14.61
C ILE A 134 -19.69 6.98 -15.00
N GLN A 135 -19.25 8.15 -15.46
CA GLN A 135 -20.12 9.24 -15.89
C GLN A 135 -19.92 9.52 -17.37
N ALA A 136 -21.03 9.73 -18.09
CA ALA A 136 -20.97 10.07 -19.52
C ALA A 136 -20.19 11.39 -19.74
N GLY A 137 -19.20 11.35 -20.61
CA GLY A 137 -18.37 12.51 -20.96
C GLY A 137 -17.15 12.73 -20.08
N ASN A 138 -16.97 11.94 -19.02
CA ASN A 138 -15.83 11.99 -18.13
C ASN A 138 -14.95 10.73 -18.25
N VAL A 139 -13.70 10.84 -17.82
CA VAL A 139 -12.83 9.67 -17.66
C VAL A 139 -13.38 8.84 -16.48
N ALA A 140 -13.66 7.56 -16.73
CA ALA A 140 -14.09 6.66 -15.69
C ALA A 140 -12.93 6.39 -14.72
N THR A 141 -13.23 6.41 -13.42
CA THR A 141 -12.26 6.20 -12.36
C THR A 141 -12.68 5.06 -11.44
N VAL A 142 -11.70 4.46 -10.80
CA VAL A 142 -11.89 3.43 -9.77
C VAL A 142 -11.18 3.86 -8.52
N SER A 143 -11.83 3.72 -7.38
CA SER A 143 -11.22 3.88 -6.06
C SER A 143 -11.38 2.61 -5.24
N PHE A 144 -10.37 2.27 -4.49
CA PHE A 144 -10.36 1.13 -3.58
C PHE A 144 -9.37 1.39 -2.46
N THR A 145 -9.50 0.62 -1.37
CA THR A 145 -8.56 0.67 -0.25
C THR A 145 -7.95 -0.72 -0.05
N LEU A 146 -6.64 -0.78 0.03
CA LEU A 146 -5.95 -1.97 0.51
C LEU A 146 -5.84 -1.88 2.03
N THR A 147 -6.62 -2.72 2.72
CA THR A 147 -6.59 -2.79 4.19
C THR A 147 -5.64 -3.89 4.62
N GLY A 148 -4.60 -3.53 5.35
CA GLY A 148 -3.51 -4.42 5.71
C GLY A 148 -3.93 -5.68 6.45
N TYR A 149 -3.34 -6.79 6.06
CA TYR A 149 -3.46 -8.08 6.74
C TYR A 149 -2.09 -8.51 7.27
N GLY A 150 -1.89 -8.36 8.57
CA GLY A 150 -0.59 -8.59 9.20
C GLY A 150 0.41 -7.44 8.96
N ALA A 151 1.69 -7.74 9.15
CA ALA A 151 2.76 -6.78 8.93
C ALA A 151 3.04 -6.59 7.44
N TYR A 152 3.55 -5.42 7.08
CA TYR A 152 4.14 -5.20 5.76
C TYR A 152 5.66 -5.00 5.90
N GLU A 153 6.38 -5.25 4.82
CA GLU A 153 7.82 -5.04 4.75
C GLU A 153 8.13 -3.72 4.04
N PHE A 154 9.12 -3.03 4.57
CA PHE A 154 9.63 -1.79 4.02
C PHE A 154 11.13 -1.92 3.79
N THR A 155 11.57 -1.61 2.57
CA THR A 155 12.99 -1.53 2.23
C THR A 155 13.29 -0.12 1.73
N ALA A 156 14.12 0.60 2.47
CA ALA A 156 14.53 1.95 2.08
C ALA A 156 15.40 1.92 0.81
N GLN A 157 15.34 3.00 0.04
CA GLN A 157 16.28 3.19 -1.07
C GLN A 157 17.72 3.17 -0.55
N ALA A 158 18.58 2.44 -1.23
CA ALA A 158 20.00 2.42 -0.87
C ALA A 158 20.61 3.84 -0.99
N ALA A 159 21.42 4.21 -0.01
CA ALA A 159 22.14 5.47 -0.08
C ALA A 159 23.12 5.46 -1.26
N PRO A 160 23.32 6.59 -1.96
CA PRO A 160 24.31 6.68 -3.01
C PRO A 160 25.69 6.34 -2.44
N THR A 161 26.41 5.50 -3.14
CA THR A 161 27.81 5.18 -2.79
C THR A 161 28.67 6.39 -3.07
N PRO A 162 29.48 6.88 -2.13
CA PRO A 162 30.32 8.08 -2.31
C PRO A 162 31.39 7.91 -3.39
#